data_9e7dde714f142761026900fa42e57ffc
#
_entry.id   9e7dde714f142761026900fa42e57ffc
#
_cell.length_a   1.000
_cell.length_b   1.000
_cell.length_c   1.000
_cell.angle_alpha   90.00
_cell.angle_beta   90.00
_cell.angle_gamma   90.00
#
_symmetry.space_group_name_H-M   'P 1'
#
loop_
_entity.id
_entity.type
_entity.pdbx_description
1 polymer ?
#
loop_
_entity_poly.entity_id
_entity_poly.type
_entity_poly.pdbx_seq_one_letter_code
_entity_poly.pdbx_strand_id
1 'polypeptide(L)'
;MPGLTLPPFPNDVLTHPLLVVDYERIKARDQAEIDTLWRAATELGFWYLKNHGVDEEVDGMFDMGTETMRLPLDEKMKFEQGDEGMSFGYKAAGANATDETGNLDTVEFINVSKDDALAWPNFVHRTYPPTVNARMEGTIKPFIQKSLDVNNTLLAVLNDRLGLPEGALAQCHQIDEPSGSESRVIKNPPKPGGISEEKAAIGAHTDFGSLSFLHNRLGGLQVLVPGAETWQYVRPIPGHAICNLGDAMTVFSGGILRSNLHRVVPPPKEQGKYERWSLVFFTRPGNSVELRPLTKESSMIAEAVERAPSKDKLFTGSTAKDWFARRIKNQRIKNRTGPETWKASRGMEHKPEAA
;
A
#
# COMPACT_ATOMS: atom_id res chain seq x y z
N MET A 1 -6.67 -3.00 -20.20
CA MET A 1 -6.56 -3.82 -21.43
C MET A 1 -7.96 -4.06 -21.96
N PRO A 2 -8.43 -3.28 -22.92
CA PRO A 2 -9.72 -3.51 -23.56
C PRO A 2 -9.70 -4.86 -24.28
N GLY A 3 -10.74 -5.68 -24.09
CA GLY A 3 -10.95 -6.92 -24.84
C GLY A 3 -10.35 -8.19 -24.27
N LEU A 4 -9.59 -8.17 -23.15
CA LEU A 4 -9.08 -9.38 -22.50
C LEU A 4 -10.09 -9.90 -21.48
N THR A 5 -10.72 -11.04 -21.75
CA THR A 5 -11.54 -11.73 -20.76
C THR A 5 -10.63 -12.52 -19.84
N LEU A 6 -10.49 -12.06 -18.60
CA LEU A 6 -9.71 -12.74 -17.58
C LEU A 6 -10.52 -13.91 -16.98
N PRO A 7 -9.86 -15.04 -16.63
CA PRO A 7 -10.57 -16.15 -15.97
C PRO A 7 -11.09 -15.72 -14.60
N PRO A 8 -12.26 -16.23 -14.19
CA PRO A 8 -12.81 -15.92 -12.87
C PRO A 8 -11.88 -16.38 -11.75
N PHE A 9 -11.99 -15.73 -10.60
CA PHE A 9 -11.27 -16.18 -9.40
C PHE A 9 -11.82 -17.55 -8.96
N PRO A 10 -10.96 -18.54 -8.67
CA PRO A 10 -11.42 -19.90 -8.27
C PRO A 10 -12.23 -19.87 -6.97
N ASN A 11 -13.25 -20.73 -6.89
CA ASN A 11 -14.08 -20.82 -5.69
C ASN A 11 -13.54 -21.79 -4.62
N ASP A 12 -12.56 -22.60 -4.99
CA ASP A 12 -11.98 -23.67 -4.18
C ASP A 12 -10.59 -23.35 -3.63
N VAL A 13 -10.29 -22.06 -3.46
CA VAL A 13 -9.10 -21.59 -2.75
C VAL A 13 -9.50 -20.92 -1.44
N LEU A 14 -8.67 -21.07 -0.41
CA LEU A 14 -8.92 -20.47 0.89
C LEU A 14 -8.89 -18.93 0.77
N THR A 15 -10.05 -18.33 1.01
CA THR A 15 -10.27 -16.89 0.80
C THR A 15 -10.80 -16.24 2.07
N HIS A 16 -10.23 -15.11 2.47
CA HIS A 16 -10.72 -14.32 3.60
C HIS A 16 -11.87 -13.41 3.16
N PRO A 17 -13.02 -13.46 3.83
CA PRO A 17 -14.15 -12.62 3.52
C PRO A 17 -13.96 -11.22 4.14
N LEU A 18 -13.33 -10.30 3.40
CA LEU A 18 -13.20 -8.92 3.86
C LEU A 18 -14.57 -8.27 4.02
N LEU A 19 -14.70 -7.40 5.03
CA LEU A 19 -15.87 -6.54 5.16
C LEU A 19 -15.95 -5.57 3.98
N VAL A 20 -17.17 -5.28 3.53
CA VAL A 20 -17.43 -4.32 2.45
C VAL A 20 -17.89 -3.02 3.05
N VAL A 21 -17.21 -1.93 2.71
CA VAL A 21 -17.53 -0.56 3.13
C VAL A 21 -18.03 0.22 1.91
N ASP A 22 -19.14 0.92 2.07
CA ASP A 22 -19.74 1.76 1.03
C ASP A 22 -19.29 3.21 1.24
N TYR A 23 -18.47 3.72 0.30
CA TYR A 23 -17.90 5.06 0.40
C TYR A 23 -18.96 6.17 0.42
N GLU A 24 -20.01 6.04 -0.38
CA GLU A 24 -21.10 7.05 -0.37
C GLU A 24 -21.81 7.11 0.98
N ARG A 25 -22.00 5.96 1.65
CA ARG A 25 -22.58 5.94 3.01
C ARG A 25 -21.60 6.49 4.04
N ILE A 26 -20.30 6.27 3.88
CA ILE A 26 -19.27 6.92 4.72
C ILE A 26 -19.35 8.45 4.59
N LYS A 27 -19.43 8.98 3.37
CA LYS A 27 -19.61 10.42 3.14
C LYS A 27 -20.89 10.97 3.76
N ALA A 28 -21.97 10.19 3.70
CA ALA A 28 -23.24 10.52 4.33
C ALA A 28 -23.23 10.38 5.86
N ARG A 29 -22.11 10.00 6.45
CA ARG A 29 -21.97 9.76 7.91
C ARG A 29 -22.93 8.72 8.45
N ASP A 30 -23.25 7.69 7.67
CA ASP A 30 -24.05 6.55 8.11
C ASP A 30 -23.34 5.79 9.22
N GLN A 31 -23.97 5.73 10.40
CA GLN A 31 -23.35 5.16 11.59
C GLN A 31 -23.04 3.67 11.44
N ALA A 32 -23.92 2.89 10.82
CA ALA A 32 -23.70 1.47 10.62
C ALA A 32 -22.52 1.19 9.70
N GLU A 33 -22.31 2.05 8.70
CA GLU A 33 -21.19 1.94 7.79
C GLU A 33 -19.88 2.36 8.47
N ILE A 34 -19.91 3.42 9.29
CA ILE A 34 -18.79 3.86 10.14
C ILE A 34 -18.37 2.74 11.10
N ASP A 35 -19.33 2.05 11.73
CA ASP A 35 -19.06 0.92 12.62
C ASP A 35 -18.45 -0.28 11.86
N THR A 36 -18.88 -0.48 10.61
CA THR A 36 -18.30 -1.51 9.73
C THR A 36 -16.84 -1.18 9.37
N LEU A 37 -16.56 0.07 8.98
CA LEU A 37 -15.20 0.53 8.73
C LEU A 37 -14.31 0.40 9.98
N TRP A 38 -14.80 0.82 11.13
CA TRP A 38 -14.08 0.74 12.40
C TRP A 38 -13.70 -0.69 12.74
N ARG A 39 -14.67 -1.62 12.66
CA ARG A 39 -14.43 -3.04 12.87
C ARG A 39 -13.37 -3.59 11.89
N ALA A 40 -13.48 -3.28 10.60
CA ALA A 40 -12.50 -3.70 9.61
C ALA A 40 -11.09 -3.18 9.91
N ALA A 41 -10.99 -1.92 10.32
CA ALA A 41 -9.74 -1.24 10.63
C ALA A 41 -9.05 -1.75 11.90
N THR A 42 -9.82 -2.20 12.89
CA THR A 42 -9.29 -2.68 14.19
C THR A 42 -9.04 -4.18 14.24
N GLU A 43 -9.86 -4.99 13.55
CA GLU A 43 -9.75 -6.46 13.58
C GLU A 43 -8.70 -6.98 12.59
N LEU A 44 -8.79 -6.61 11.31
CA LEU A 44 -7.90 -7.08 10.25
C LEU A 44 -7.01 -6.00 9.64
N GLY A 45 -7.49 -4.75 9.61
CA GLY A 45 -6.81 -3.65 8.91
C GLY A 45 -6.97 -3.69 7.38
N PHE A 46 -7.90 -4.51 6.86
CA PHE A 46 -8.24 -4.66 5.44
C PHE A 46 -9.74 -4.67 5.22
N TRP A 47 -10.21 -4.04 4.12
CA TRP A 47 -11.61 -4.06 3.71
C TRP A 47 -11.76 -3.84 2.20
N TYR A 48 -12.92 -4.20 1.65
CA TYR A 48 -13.34 -3.74 0.32
C TYR A 48 -13.99 -2.37 0.44
N LEU A 49 -13.71 -1.50 -0.52
CA LEU A 49 -14.39 -0.20 -0.66
C LEU A 49 -15.11 -0.15 -2.00
N LYS A 50 -16.43 0.02 -1.98
CA LYS A 50 -17.26 0.21 -3.17
C LYS A 50 -17.74 1.66 -3.28
N ASN A 51 -18.26 2.02 -4.46
CA ASN A 51 -18.80 3.35 -4.76
C ASN A 51 -17.79 4.50 -4.54
N HIS A 52 -16.50 4.20 -4.73
CA HIS A 52 -15.40 5.15 -4.53
C HIS A 52 -15.26 6.19 -5.66
N GLY A 53 -15.89 5.97 -6.83
CA GLY A 53 -15.96 6.94 -7.93
C GLY A 53 -14.64 7.17 -8.69
N VAL A 54 -13.70 6.23 -8.64
CA VAL A 54 -12.34 6.36 -9.25
C VAL A 54 -12.13 5.37 -10.40
N ASP A 55 -13.16 4.64 -10.84
CA ASP A 55 -13.02 3.54 -11.80
C ASP A 55 -12.45 3.97 -13.16
N GLU A 56 -12.84 5.13 -13.66
CA GLU A 56 -12.37 5.66 -14.94
C GLU A 56 -10.85 5.99 -14.87
N GLU A 57 -10.43 6.64 -13.81
CA GLU A 57 -9.02 6.96 -13.59
C GLU A 57 -8.17 5.70 -13.41
N VAL A 58 -8.72 4.68 -12.75
CA VAL A 58 -8.08 3.37 -12.59
C VAL A 58 -7.79 2.72 -13.94
N ASP A 59 -8.74 2.74 -14.87
CA ASP A 59 -8.53 2.20 -16.21
C ASP A 59 -7.44 2.97 -16.97
N GLY A 60 -7.47 4.31 -16.90
CA GLY A 60 -6.42 5.16 -17.48
C GLY A 60 -5.02 4.89 -16.91
N MET A 61 -4.93 4.65 -15.59
CA MET A 61 -3.67 4.31 -14.93
C MET A 61 -3.14 2.93 -15.36
N PHE A 62 -4.00 1.93 -15.53
CA PHE A 62 -3.57 0.63 -16.05
C PHE A 62 -3.09 0.73 -17.51
N ASP A 63 -3.72 1.54 -18.32
CA ASP A 63 -3.28 1.77 -19.71
C ASP A 63 -1.91 2.47 -19.74
N MET A 64 -1.71 3.53 -18.94
CA MET A 64 -0.42 4.20 -18.78
C MET A 64 0.66 3.22 -18.33
N GLY A 65 0.37 2.40 -17.31
CA GLY A 65 1.30 1.39 -16.80
C GLY A 65 1.67 0.37 -17.88
N THR A 66 0.69 -0.09 -18.67
CA THR A 66 0.91 -1.04 -19.77
C THR A 66 1.80 -0.45 -20.85
N GLU A 67 1.58 0.80 -21.26
CA GLU A 67 2.43 1.52 -22.21
C GLU A 67 3.86 1.64 -21.68
N THR A 68 4.01 2.05 -20.43
CA THR A 68 5.32 2.25 -19.79
C THR A 68 6.10 0.95 -19.65
N MET A 69 5.46 -0.15 -19.24
CA MET A 69 6.16 -1.44 -19.07
C MET A 69 6.54 -2.12 -20.40
N ARG A 70 5.96 -1.70 -21.52
CA ARG A 70 6.36 -2.14 -22.87
C ARG A 70 7.60 -1.44 -23.41
N LEU A 71 8.03 -0.34 -22.81
CA LEU A 71 9.28 0.31 -23.19
C LEU A 71 10.47 -0.66 -23.02
N PRO A 72 11.51 -0.56 -23.85
CA PRO A 72 12.76 -1.29 -23.67
C PRO A 72 13.32 -1.08 -22.25
N LEU A 73 14.00 -2.09 -21.72
CA LEU A 73 14.49 -2.04 -20.35
C LEU A 73 15.48 -0.88 -20.13
N ASP A 74 16.36 -0.63 -21.07
CA ASP A 74 17.32 0.48 -21.04
C ASP A 74 16.64 1.85 -20.98
N GLU A 75 15.52 2.03 -21.67
CA GLU A 75 14.71 3.24 -21.59
C GLU A 75 14.05 3.41 -20.21
N LYS A 76 13.48 2.34 -19.63
CA LYS A 76 12.91 2.36 -18.29
C LYS A 76 13.98 2.64 -17.22
N MET A 77 15.17 2.06 -17.36
CA MET A 77 16.28 2.21 -16.43
C MET A 77 16.84 3.64 -16.35
N LYS A 78 16.61 4.49 -17.34
CA LYS A 78 16.93 5.93 -17.25
C LYS A 78 16.16 6.64 -16.12
N PHE A 79 15.05 6.04 -15.69
CA PHE A 79 14.16 6.57 -14.66
C PHE A 79 14.13 5.69 -13.40
N GLU A 80 15.15 4.85 -13.24
CA GLU A 80 15.25 3.95 -12.09
C GLU A 80 15.29 4.74 -10.76
N GLN A 81 14.58 4.22 -9.73
CA GLN A 81 14.36 4.94 -8.45
C GLN A 81 15.63 5.13 -7.61
N GLY A 82 16.71 4.40 -7.89
CA GLY A 82 17.94 4.41 -7.11
C GLY A 82 17.90 3.53 -5.85
N ASP A 83 19.00 3.54 -5.10
CA ASP A 83 19.22 2.68 -3.94
C ASP A 83 19.32 3.48 -2.62
N GLU A 84 19.06 4.81 -2.65
CA GLU A 84 19.27 5.74 -1.52
C GLU A 84 18.02 6.00 -0.65
N GLY A 85 16.94 5.22 -0.86
CA GLY A 85 15.72 5.34 -0.06
C GLY A 85 14.60 6.16 -0.69
N MET A 86 14.79 6.62 -1.93
CA MET A 86 13.69 7.16 -2.76
C MET A 86 12.93 6.00 -3.40
N SER A 87 11.60 6.15 -3.57
CA SER A 87 10.80 5.13 -4.25
C SER A 87 10.22 5.59 -5.58
N PHE A 88 10.30 6.88 -5.91
CA PHE A 88 9.73 7.44 -7.13
C PHE A 88 10.53 7.02 -8.36
N GLY A 89 9.84 6.67 -9.43
CA GLY A 89 10.45 6.22 -10.67
C GLY A 89 10.24 4.71 -10.92
N TYR A 90 11.04 4.17 -11.81
CA TYR A 90 10.97 2.76 -12.22
C TYR A 90 11.77 1.86 -11.29
N LYS A 91 11.25 0.67 -11.05
CA LYS A 91 11.95 -0.41 -10.34
C LYS A 91 11.90 -1.70 -11.18
N ALA A 92 13.06 -2.21 -11.52
CA ALA A 92 13.19 -3.45 -12.26
C ALA A 92 12.89 -4.69 -11.40
N ALA A 93 12.39 -5.77 -12.01
CA ALA A 93 12.27 -7.06 -11.36
C ALA A 93 13.63 -7.54 -10.80
N GLY A 94 13.62 -8.19 -9.65
CA GLY A 94 14.84 -8.67 -8.99
C GLY A 94 15.63 -7.60 -8.23
N ALA A 95 15.13 -6.37 -8.12
CA ALA A 95 15.85 -5.33 -7.41
C ALA A 95 15.65 -5.34 -5.89
N ASN A 96 14.61 -6.04 -5.39
CA ASN A 96 14.31 -6.15 -3.96
C ASN A 96 14.37 -7.60 -3.49
N ALA A 97 14.68 -7.81 -2.20
CA ALA A 97 14.58 -9.11 -1.56
C ALA A 97 13.13 -9.39 -1.11
N THR A 98 12.66 -10.63 -1.25
CA THR A 98 11.33 -11.07 -0.80
C THR A 98 11.36 -11.71 0.59
N ASP A 99 12.51 -12.17 1.03
CA ASP A 99 12.70 -12.84 2.31
C ASP A 99 14.09 -12.62 2.91
N GLU A 100 14.30 -13.17 4.08
CA GLU A 100 15.56 -13.06 4.81
C GLU A 100 16.73 -13.74 4.09
N THR A 101 16.47 -14.78 3.31
CA THR A 101 17.52 -15.51 2.56
C THR A 101 18.00 -14.75 1.32
N GLY A 102 17.27 -13.71 0.88
CA GLY A 102 17.63 -12.87 -0.26
C GLY A 102 17.04 -13.34 -1.58
N ASN A 103 15.99 -14.14 -1.56
CA ASN A 103 15.23 -14.43 -2.77
C ASN A 103 14.76 -13.11 -3.42
N LEU A 104 14.89 -13.04 -4.75
CA LEU A 104 14.56 -11.84 -5.50
C LEU A 104 13.07 -11.76 -5.80
N ASP A 105 12.54 -10.55 -5.78
CA ASP A 105 11.19 -10.28 -6.24
C ASP A 105 11.06 -10.47 -7.76
N THR A 106 9.83 -10.64 -8.25
CA THR A 106 9.56 -10.86 -9.68
C THR A 106 8.81 -9.71 -10.34
N VAL A 107 8.48 -8.69 -9.58
CA VAL A 107 7.65 -7.58 -10.05
C VAL A 107 8.50 -6.43 -10.56
N GLU A 108 8.03 -5.78 -11.62
CA GLU A 108 8.50 -4.45 -12.01
C GLU A 108 7.38 -3.44 -11.76
N PHE A 109 7.73 -2.19 -11.46
CA PHE A 109 6.75 -1.15 -11.24
C PHE A 109 7.25 0.25 -11.60
N ILE A 110 6.30 1.14 -11.81
CA ILE A 110 6.52 2.59 -11.91
C ILE A 110 5.78 3.30 -10.78
N ASN A 111 6.49 4.15 -10.04
CA ASN A 111 5.94 4.99 -8.99
C ASN A 111 5.94 6.44 -9.43
N VAL A 112 4.80 7.12 -9.27
CA VAL A 112 4.68 8.55 -9.49
C VAL A 112 4.36 9.23 -8.16
N SER A 113 5.21 10.16 -7.76
CA SER A 113 5.02 10.96 -6.55
C SER A 113 3.73 11.78 -6.60
N LYS A 114 3.04 11.87 -5.47
CA LYS A 114 1.94 12.83 -5.27
C LYS A 114 2.41 14.25 -5.57
N ASP A 115 3.56 14.62 -5.06
CA ASP A 115 4.08 15.98 -5.14
C ASP A 115 4.39 16.38 -6.60
N ASP A 116 5.01 15.48 -7.37
CA ASP A 116 5.29 15.72 -8.80
C ASP A 116 4.00 15.83 -9.62
N ALA A 117 3.02 14.97 -9.36
CA ALA A 117 1.76 14.98 -10.10
C ALA A 117 0.93 16.24 -9.81
N LEU A 118 0.86 16.67 -8.56
CA LEU A 118 0.11 17.87 -8.18
C LEU A 118 0.79 19.17 -8.65
N ALA A 119 2.12 19.18 -8.68
CA ALA A 119 2.91 20.35 -9.14
C ALA A 119 3.04 20.42 -10.66
N TRP A 120 2.63 19.39 -11.41
CA TRP A 120 2.76 19.36 -12.87
C TRP A 120 2.29 20.67 -13.54
N PRO A 121 3.04 21.26 -14.51
CA PRO A 121 4.19 20.68 -15.24
C PRO A 121 5.56 20.84 -14.56
N ASN A 122 5.62 21.34 -13.33
CA ASN A 122 6.86 21.40 -12.57
C ASN A 122 7.12 20.05 -11.86
N PHE A 123 8.39 19.73 -11.63
CA PHE A 123 8.79 18.55 -10.88
C PHE A 123 9.34 18.99 -9.52
N VAL A 124 8.90 18.29 -8.46
CA VAL A 124 9.40 18.47 -7.09
C VAL A 124 10.58 17.54 -6.82
N HIS A 125 10.47 16.29 -7.31
CA HIS A 125 11.45 15.23 -7.06
C HIS A 125 12.18 14.81 -8.33
N ARG A 126 11.45 14.45 -9.40
CA ARG A 126 12.06 13.94 -10.62
C ARG A 126 11.11 13.94 -11.82
N THR A 127 11.70 13.77 -13.02
CA THR A 127 10.94 13.46 -14.23
C THR A 127 10.72 11.94 -14.40
N TYR A 128 9.83 11.58 -15.31
CA TYR A 128 9.38 10.21 -15.56
C TYR A 128 9.51 9.86 -17.05
N PRO A 129 9.34 8.57 -17.44
CA PRO A 129 9.27 8.19 -18.86
C PRO A 129 8.26 9.04 -19.65
N PRO A 130 8.50 9.27 -20.95
CA PRO A 130 7.57 10.05 -21.79
C PRO A 130 6.12 9.56 -21.74
N THR A 131 5.91 8.23 -21.64
CA THR A 131 4.58 7.61 -21.50
C THR A 131 3.85 8.03 -20.22
N VAL A 132 4.58 8.24 -19.13
CA VAL A 132 4.06 8.76 -17.86
C VAL A 132 3.80 10.26 -17.96
N ASN A 133 4.79 11.04 -18.44
CA ASN A 133 4.67 12.49 -18.55
C ASN A 133 3.49 12.90 -19.44
N ALA A 134 3.26 12.19 -20.55
CA ALA A 134 2.13 12.44 -21.45
C ALA A 134 0.74 12.20 -20.81
N ARG A 135 0.68 11.42 -19.75
CA ARG A 135 -0.54 11.09 -19.01
C ARG A 135 -0.68 11.85 -17.69
N MET A 136 0.29 12.72 -17.35
CA MET A 136 0.35 13.36 -16.03
C MET A 136 -0.90 14.21 -15.75
N GLU A 137 -1.25 15.15 -16.64
CA GLU A 137 -2.37 16.07 -16.42
C GLU A 137 -3.74 15.39 -16.55
N GLY A 138 -3.91 14.53 -17.56
CA GLY A 138 -5.23 13.96 -17.91
C GLY A 138 -5.58 12.65 -17.22
N THR A 139 -4.61 12.00 -16.56
CA THR A 139 -4.84 10.67 -15.97
C THR A 139 -4.28 10.57 -14.55
N ILE A 140 -2.98 10.83 -14.38
CA ILE A 140 -2.27 10.56 -13.12
C ILE A 140 -2.70 11.54 -12.03
N LYS A 141 -2.70 12.83 -12.34
CA LYS A 141 -3.12 13.89 -11.41
C LYS A 141 -4.59 13.72 -10.95
N PRO A 142 -5.57 13.51 -11.85
CA PRO A 142 -6.95 13.20 -11.46
C PRO A 142 -7.07 11.94 -10.57
N PHE A 143 -6.34 10.86 -10.91
CA PHE A 143 -6.31 9.66 -10.09
C PHE A 143 -5.80 9.94 -8.67
N ILE A 144 -4.70 10.68 -8.56
CA ILE A 144 -4.10 11.03 -7.25
C ILE A 144 -5.04 11.94 -6.44
N GLN A 145 -5.65 12.96 -7.07
CA GLN A 145 -6.59 13.86 -6.40
C GLN A 145 -7.79 13.12 -5.84
N LYS A 146 -8.46 12.30 -6.65
CA LYS A 146 -9.61 11.50 -6.20
C LYS A 146 -9.20 10.48 -5.13
N SER A 147 -8.03 9.87 -5.25
CA SER A 147 -7.53 8.94 -4.23
C SER A 147 -7.25 9.63 -2.90
N LEU A 148 -6.73 10.85 -2.93
CA LEU A 148 -6.56 11.69 -1.73
C LEU A 148 -7.90 12.02 -1.09
N ASP A 149 -8.91 12.39 -1.87
CA ASP A 149 -10.26 12.71 -1.37
C ASP A 149 -10.89 11.49 -0.67
N VAL A 150 -10.78 10.31 -1.30
CA VAL A 150 -11.25 9.05 -0.70
C VAL A 150 -10.52 8.77 0.62
N ASN A 151 -9.20 8.82 0.61
CA ASN A 151 -8.40 8.48 1.78
C ASN A 151 -8.57 9.50 2.90
N ASN A 152 -8.66 10.80 2.60
CA ASN A 152 -8.91 11.85 3.59
C ASN A 152 -10.29 11.69 4.25
N THR A 153 -11.31 11.29 3.48
CA THR A 153 -12.64 10.99 4.04
C THR A 153 -12.58 9.82 5.03
N LEU A 154 -11.88 8.74 4.68
CA LEU A 154 -11.70 7.60 5.57
C LEU A 154 -10.89 7.96 6.83
N LEU A 155 -9.81 8.73 6.65
CA LEU A 155 -8.98 9.22 7.78
C LEU A 155 -9.78 10.12 8.72
N ALA A 156 -10.66 10.99 8.21
CA ALA A 156 -11.52 11.82 9.04
C ALA A 156 -12.47 10.99 9.92
N VAL A 157 -13.05 9.92 9.37
CA VAL A 157 -13.89 9.01 10.15
C VAL A 157 -13.08 8.27 11.23
N LEU A 158 -11.87 7.80 10.88
CA LEU A 158 -10.98 7.15 11.86
C LEU A 158 -10.49 8.14 12.92
N ASN A 159 -10.26 9.41 12.57
CA ASN A 159 -9.94 10.49 13.51
C ASN A 159 -11.03 10.61 14.60
N ASP A 160 -12.29 10.71 14.18
CA ASP A 160 -13.43 10.84 15.10
C ASP A 160 -13.56 9.61 16.01
N ARG A 161 -13.41 8.41 15.42
CA ARG A 161 -13.49 7.13 16.17
C ARG A 161 -12.37 6.92 17.18
N LEU A 162 -11.21 7.51 16.94
CA LEU A 162 -10.06 7.50 17.86
C LEU A 162 -10.22 8.56 19.00
N GLY A 163 -11.28 9.36 18.98
CA GLY A 163 -11.46 10.45 19.94
C GLY A 163 -10.40 11.54 19.82
N LEU A 164 -9.87 11.74 18.64
CA LEU A 164 -8.90 12.79 18.34
C LEU A 164 -9.64 14.14 18.13
N PRO A 165 -8.99 15.29 18.42
CA PRO A 165 -9.48 16.58 17.98
C PRO A 165 -9.75 16.61 16.48
N GLU A 166 -10.73 17.42 16.06
CA GLU A 166 -11.06 17.57 14.65
C GLU A 166 -9.81 17.90 13.81
N GLY A 167 -9.60 17.12 12.77
CA GLY A 167 -8.50 17.33 11.82
C GLY A 167 -7.12 16.90 12.32
N ALA A 168 -6.96 16.27 13.47
CA ALA A 168 -5.64 15.86 13.98
C ALA A 168 -4.90 14.93 13.02
N LEU A 169 -5.58 13.93 12.43
CA LEU A 169 -4.97 13.09 11.40
C LEU A 169 -4.76 13.85 10.08
N ALA A 170 -5.66 14.79 9.72
CA ALA A 170 -5.49 15.62 8.52
C ALA A 170 -4.24 16.51 8.62
N GLN A 171 -3.90 17.01 9.81
CA GLN A 171 -2.67 17.74 10.05
C GLN A 171 -1.41 16.89 9.82
N CYS A 172 -1.49 15.59 10.05
CA CYS A 172 -0.40 14.67 9.72
C CYS A 172 -0.30 14.39 8.20
N HIS A 173 -1.30 14.77 7.40
CA HIS A 173 -1.42 14.42 5.97
C HIS A 173 -1.71 15.64 5.10
N GLN A 174 -1.09 16.77 5.40
CA GLN A 174 -1.31 18.00 4.64
C GLN A 174 -0.91 17.81 3.18
N ILE A 175 -1.78 18.23 2.27
CA ILE A 175 -1.59 18.02 0.83
C ILE A 175 -0.38 18.77 0.29
N ASP A 176 -0.12 19.96 0.84
CA ASP A 176 0.97 20.85 0.43
C ASP A 176 2.31 20.46 1.07
N GLU A 177 2.32 19.59 2.08
CA GLU A 177 3.56 19.09 2.65
C GLU A 177 4.13 17.96 1.77
N PRO A 178 5.42 18.05 1.36
CA PRO A 178 6.08 16.94 0.68
C PRO A 178 5.97 15.64 1.49
N SER A 179 5.66 14.56 0.81
CA SER A 179 5.50 13.26 1.47
C SER A 179 5.98 12.12 0.58
N GLY A 180 6.11 10.94 1.15
CA GLY A 180 6.33 9.71 0.39
C GLY A 180 5.09 9.18 -0.33
N SER A 181 3.95 9.91 -0.33
CA SER A 181 2.73 9.47 -1.00
C SER A 181 2.92 9.33 -2.50
N GLU A 182 2.45 8.22 -3.06
CA GLU A 182 2.70 7.87 -4.46
C GLU A 182 1.60 6.98 -5.05
N SER A 183 1.41 7.05 -6.36
CA SER A 183 0.73 6.03 -7.14
C SER A 183 1.73 5.03 -7.68
N ARG A 184 1.38 3.74 -7.66
CA ARG A 184 2.23 2.66 -8.15
C ARG A 184 1.46 1.73 -9.06
N VAL A 185 1.94 1.58 -10.31
CA VAL A 185 1.47 0.52 -11.21
C VAL A 185 2.49 -0.61 -11.22
N ILE A 186 2.04 -1.81 -10.88
CA ILE A 186 2.86 -3.01 -10.71
C ILE A 186 2.50 -4.03 -11.78
N LYS A 187 3.52 -4.56 -12.45
CA LYS A 187 3.42 -5.70 -13.34
C LYS A 187 4.12 -6.90 -12.74
N ASN A 188 3.41 -8.02 -12.66
CA ASN A 188 3.98 -9.32 -12.31
C ASN A 188 3.83 -10.27 -13.51
N PRO A 189 4.92 -10.90 -13.99
CA PRO A 189 4.87 -11.79 -15.14
C PRO A 189 4.02 -13.04 -14.85
N PRO A 190 3.44 -13.67 -15.88
CA PRO A 190 2.71 -14.92 -15.73
C PRO A 190 3.64 -16.03 -15.23
N LYS A 191 3.11 -16.94 -14.44
CA LYS A 191 3.81 -18.17 -14.01
C LYS A 191 2.94 -19.38 -14.31
N PRO A 192 2.96 -19.87 -15.56
CA PRO A 192 2.23 -21.08 -15.93
C PRO A 192 2.80 -22.28 -15.16
N GLY A 193 1.92 -23.12 -14.59
CA GLY A 193 2.30 -24.36 -13.91
C GLY A 193 2.33 -24.28 -12.39
N GLY A 194 1.82 -23.18 -11.81
CA GLY A 194 1.66 -23.06 -10.34
C GLY A 194 3.00 -23.33 -9.65
N ILE A 195 3.83 -22.33 -9.54
CA ILE A 195 4.97 -22.44 -8.62
C ILE A 195 4.35 -22.60 -7.23
N SER A 196 4.92 -23.52 -6.45
CA SER A 196 4.60 -23.69 -5.06
C SER A 196 4.33 -22.33 -4.42
N GLU A 197 3.27 -22.24 -3.64
CA GLU A 197 2.85 -21.02 -2.90
C GLU A 197 3.99 -20.39 -2.08
N GLU A 198 5.13 -21.06 -2.01
CA GLU A 198 6.34 -20.70 -1.27
C GLU A 198 7.14 -19.55 -1.88
N LYS A 199 7.02 -19.25 -3.18
CA LYS A 199 7.77 -18.14 -3.80
C LYS A 199 6.88 -16.92 -4.04
N ALA A 200 6.81 -16.06 -3.04
CA ALA A 200 6.11 -14.79 -3.16
C ALA A 200 6.73 -13.90 -4.24
N ALA A 201 5.89 -13.25 -5.04
CA ALA A 201 6.32 -12.21 -5.97
C ALA A 201 6.71 -10.92 -5.23
N ILE A 202 5.99 -10.64 -4.12
CA ILE A 202 6.33 -9.63 -3.10
C ILE A 202 6.22 -10.34 -1.76
N GLY A 203 7.31 -10.35 -1.01
CA GLY A 203 7.41 -11.03 0.29
C GLY A 203 6.43 -10.49 1.33
N ALA A 204 6.23 -11.25 2.40
CA ALA A 204 5.38 -10.84 3.52
C ALA A 204 5.87 -9.52 4.14
N HIS A 205 4.98 -8.54 4.29
CA HIS A 205 5.26 -7.22 4.82
C HIS A 205 4.00 -6.53 5.36
N THR A 206 4.20 -5.43 6.07
CA THR A 206 3.20 -4.42 6.35
C THR A 206 3.49 -3.17 5.51
N ASP A 207 2.47 -2.39 5.18
CA ASP A 207 2.66 -1.12 4.48
C ASP A 207 3.26 -0.06 5.40
N PHE A 208 4.00 0.89 4.81
CA PHE A 208 4.81 1.86 5.57
C PHE A 208 4.00 3.05 6.07
N GLY A 209 3.00 3.43 5.28
CA GLY A 209 2.25 4.66 5.44
C GLY A 209 0.98 4.50 6.27
N SER A 210 0.00 5.29 5.90
CA SER A 210 -1.25 5.40 6.63
C SER A 210 -2.35 4.54 6.02
N LEU A 211 -2.60 4.70 4.72
CA LEU A 211 -3.68 4.02 4.02
C LEU A 211 -3.27 3.70 2.59
N SER A 212 -3.52 2.46 2.18
CA SER A 212 -3.34 1.98 0.81
C SER A 212 -4.70 1.79 0.14
N PHE A 213 -4.83 2.27 -1.10
CA PHE A 213 -6.02 2.20 -1.93
C PHE A 213 -5.67 1.42 -3.20
N LEU A 214 -5.95 0.11 -3.18
CA LEU A 214 -5.47 -0.88 -4.16
C LEU A 214 -6.57 -1.31 -5.12
N HIS A 215 -6.23 -1.36 -6.41
CA HIS A 215 -7.04 -1.92 -7.48
C HIS A 215 -6.32 -3.09 -8.15
N ASN A 216 -6.98 -4.21 -8.30
CA ASN A 216 -6.46 -5.38 -9.02
C ASN A 216 -7.60 -6.13 -9.72
N ARG A 217 -7.26 -6.87 -10.78
CA ARG A 217 -8.23 -7.64 -11.58
C ARG A 217 -8.03 -9.15 -11.44
N LEU A 218 -6.86 -9.57 -10.98
CA LEU A 218 -6.51 -10.97 -10.72
C LEU A 218 -6.17 -11.17 -9.24
N GLY A 219 -6.33 -12.38 -8.75
CA GLY A 219 -5.94 -12.78 -7.40
C GLY A 219 -4.43 -12.66 -7.14
N GLY A 220 -3.97 -13.28 -6.06
CA GLY A 220 -2.57 -13.30 -5.67
C GLY A 220 -2.25 -12.50 -4.41
N LEU A 221 -3.08 -11.53 -4.02
CA LEU A 221 -2.98 -10.93 -2.69
C LEU A 221 -3.43 -11.95 -1.64
N GLN A 222 -2.61 -12.13 -0.62
CA GLN A 222 -2.92 -12.92 0.56
C GLN A 222 -2.70 -12.10 1.82
N VAL A 223 -3.56 -12.30 2.80
CA VAL A 223 -3.46 -11.72 4.15
C VAL A 223 -3.22 -12.83 5.17
N LEU A 224 -2.44 -12.53 6.21
CA LEU A 224 -2.30 -13.42 7.36
C LEU A 224 -3.38 -13.03 8.37
N VAL A 225 -4.33 -13.95 8.59
CA VAL A 225 -5.45 -13.67 9.50
C VAL A 225 -4.95 -13.67 10.95
N PRO A 226 -5.28 -12.66 11.77
CA PRO A 226 -4.89 -12.59 13.15
C PRO A 226 -5.31 -13.84 13.94
N GLY A 227 -4.38 -14.42 14.69
CA GLY A 227 -4.62 -15.64 15.44
C GLY A 227 -4.63 -16.93 14.61
N ALA A 228 -4.57 -16.83 13.29
CA ALA A 228 -4.37 -17.96 12.40
C ALA A 228 -2.92 -17.96 11.88
N GLU A 229 -2.37 -19.16 11.64
CA GLU A 229 -1.04 -19.29 11.02
C GLU A 229 -1.11 -19.49 9.51
N THR A 230 -2.28 -19.28 8.92
CA THR A 230 -2.56 -19.57 7.52
C THR A 230 -2.77 -18.29 6.71
N TRP A 231 -2.19 -18.31 5.51
CA TRP A 231 -2.40 -17.27 4.52
C TRP A 231 -3.72 -17.49 3.78
N GLN A 232 -4.54 -16.45 3.65
CA GLN A 232 -5.80 -16.49 2.92
C GLN A 232 -5.80 -15.50 1.78
N TYR A 233 -6.32 -15.93 0.61
CA TYR A 233 -6.45 -15.03 -0.54
C TYR A 233 -7.48 -13.94 -0.29
N VAL A 234 -7.23 -12.78 -0.88
CA VAL A 234 -8.22 -11.71 -1.05
C VAL A 234 -8.72 -11.79 -2.48
N ARG A 235 -10.02 -12.06 -2.65
CA ARG A 235 -10.67 -12.16 -3.97
C ARG A 235 -10.78 -10.77 -4.58
N PRO A 236 -10.32 -10.52 -5.83
CA PRO A 236 -10.66 -9.28 -6.52
C PRO A 236 -12.15 -9.25 -6.87
N ILE A 237 -12.82 -8.15 -6.57
CA ILE A 237 -14.24 -7.93 -6.86
C ILE A 237 -14.34 -6.74 -7.81
N PRO A 238 -14.98 -6.87 -9.00
CA PRO A 238 -15.19 -5.76 -9.89
C PRO A 238 -15.89 -4.56 -9.21
N GLY A 239 -15.46 -3.34 -9.50
CA GLY A 239 -16.02 -2.12 -8.90
C GLY A 239 -15.68 -1.93 -7.41
N HIS A 240 -14.75 -2.73 -6.85
CA HIS A 240 -14.30 -2.59 -5.48
C HIS A 240 -12.79 -2.38 -5.45
N ALA A 241 -12.36 -1.40 -4.65
CA ALA A 241 -10.98 -1.30 -4.22
C ALA A 241 -10.74 -2.18 -2.99
N ILE A 242 -9.49 -2.55 -2.75
CA ILE A 242 -9.03 -3.14 -1.50
C ILE A 242 -8.26 -2.06 -0.74
N CYS A 243 -8.75 -1.71 0.45
CA CYS A 243 -8.07 -0.76 1.32
C CYS A 243 -7.38 -1.47 2.47
N ASN A 244 -6.22 -0.96 2.89
CA ASN A 244 -5.58 -1.42 4.11
C ASN A 244 -4.84 -0.29 4.83
N LEU A 245 -4.71 -0.45 6.15
CA LEU A 245 -3.94 0.45 6.99
C LEU A 245 -2.47 0.02 7.04
N GLY A 246 -1.60 1.01 7.12
CA GLY A 246 -0.17 0.82 7.28
C GLY A 246 0.33 1.17 8.68
N ASP A 247 1.63 0.99 8.88
CA ASP A 247 2.32 1.11 10.17
C ASP A 247 2.15 2.50 10.80
N ALA A 248 2.11 3.58 10.00
CA ALA A 248 1.91 4.92 10.53
C ALA A 248 0.58 5.03 11.30
N MET A 249 -0.50 4.42 10.81
CA MET A 249 -1.79 4.42 11.53
C MET A 249 -1.76 3.57 12.79
N THR A 250 -1.05 2.45 12.78
CA THR A 250 -0.82 1.66 13.99
C THR A 250 -0.08 2.48 15.04
N VAL A 251 0.95 3.19 14.63
CA VAL A 251 1.73 4.06 15.53
C VAL A 251 0.87 5.20 16.07
N PHE A 252 0.23 5.98 15.21
CA PHE A 252 -0.61 7.13 15.62
C PHE A 252 -1.72 6.72 16.60
N SER A 253 -2.35 5.57 16.37
CA SER A 253 -3.45 5.07 17.20
C SER A 253 -3.00 4.29 18.45
N GLY A 254 -1.70 4.20 18.73
CA GLY A 254 -1.22 3.41 19.86
C GLY A 254 -1.51 1.92 19.75
N GLY A 255 -1.65 1.40 18.52
CA GLY A 255 -1.93 -0.01 18.25
C GLY A 255 -3.43 -0.34 18.14
N ILE A 256 -4.35 0.63 18.27
CA ILE A 256 -5.80 0.40 18.10
C ILE A 256 -6.10 0.01 16.65
N LEU A 257 -5.57 0.76 15.70
CA LEU A 257 -5.69 0.47 14.28
C LEU A 257 -4.62 -0.53 13.84
N ARG A 258 -5.02 -1.47 13.00
CA ARG A 258 -4.17 -2.61 12.67
C ARG A 258 -3.50 -2.44 11.31
N SER A 259 -2.17 -2.46 11.28
CA SER A 259 -1.39 -2.79 10.08
C SER A 259 -1.19 -4.29 10.04
N ASN A 260 -1.60 -4.96 8.95
CA ASN A 260 -1.58 -6.41 8.89
C ASN A 260 -0.61 -6.95 7.86
N LEU A 261 -0.01 -8.09 8.17
CA LEU A 261 0.87 -8.82 7.26
C LEU A 261 0.11 -9.27 6.02
N HIS A 262 0.68 -8.96 4.86
CA HIS A 262 0.18 -9.43 3.58
C HIS A 262 1.35 -9.74 2.64
N ARG A 263 1.08 -10.50 1.60
CA ARG A 263 2.04 -10.86 0.56
C ARG A 263 1.37 -10.97 -0.80
N VAL A 264 2.16 -10.96 -1.86
CA VAL A 264 1.67 -11.24 -3.21
C VAL A 264 2.33 -12.51 -3.71
N VAL A 265 1.51 -13.48 -4.05
CA VAL A 265 1.89 -14.74 -4.69
C VAL A 265 1.37 -14.77 -6.13
N PRO A 266 1.81 -15.70 -6.98
CA PRO A 266 1.19 -15.88 -8.29
C PRO A 266 -0.33 -16.07 -8.17
N PRO A 267 -1.13 -15.50 -9.11
CA PRO A 267 -2.57 -15.72 -9.11
C PRO A 267 -2.92 -17.22 -9.14
N PRO A 268 -3.99 -17.65 -8.47
CA PRO A 268 -4.30 -19.07 -8.36
C PRO A 268 -4.78 -19.66 -9.68
N LYS A 269 -4.41 -20.93 -9.92
CA LYS A 269 -4.88 -21.80 -11.03
C LYS A 269 -4.75 -21.12 -12.41
N GLU A 270 -5.84 -21.09 -13.19
CA GLU A 270 -5.87 -20.53 -14.54
C GLU A 270 -5.46 -19.06 -14.58
N GLN A 271 -5.71 -18.31 -13.51
CA GLN A 271 -5.28 -16.92 -13.42
C GLN A 271 -3.74 -16.75 -13.46
N GLY A 272 -2.99 -17.74 -13.04
CA GLY A 272 -1.51 -17.74 -13.07
C GLY A 272 -0.89 -17.71 -14.47
N LYS A 273 -1.67 -18.00 -15.51
CA LYS A 273 -1.26 -17.93 -16.91
C LYS A 273 -1.18 -16.51 -17.48
N TYR A 274 -1.70 -15.53 -16.74
CA TYR A 274 -1.83 -14.14 -17.19
C TYR A 274 -0.89 -13.22 -16.42
N GLU A 275 -0.47 -12.14 -17.05
CA GLU A 275 0.19 -11.03 -16.35
C GLU A 275 -0.74 -10.48 -15.27
N ARG A 276 -0.24 -10.35 -14.05
CA ARG A 276 -0.98 -9.73 -12.96
C ARG A 276 -0.62 -8.25 -12.84
N TRP A 277 -1.61 -7.42 -12.96
CA TRP A 277 -1.48 -5.99 -12.80
C TRP A 277 -2.15 -5.53 -11.50
N SER A 278 -1.50 -4.60 -10.82
CA SER A 278 -2.05 -3.89 -9.65
C SER A 278 -1.77 -2.41 -9.78
N LEU A 279 -2.70 -1.61 -9.31
CA LEU A 279 -2.55 -0.17 -9.13
C LEU A 279 -2.83 0.14 -7.67
N VAL A 280 -1.97 0.88 -7.01
CA VAL A 280 -2.17 1.30 -5.63
C VAL A 280 -1.78 2.76 -5.46
N PHE A 281 -2.60 3.49 -4.70
CA PHE A 281 -2.22 4.78 -4.15
C PHE A 281 -1.90 4.63 -2.67
N PHE A 282 -0.70 5.03 -2.29
CA PHE A 282 -0.24 5.03 -0.92
C PHE A 282 -0.34 6.43 -0.33
N THR A 283 -1.17 6.61 0.69
CA THR A 283 -1.19 7.82 1.52
C THR A 283 -0.19 7.66 2.65
N ARG A 284 0.73 8.62 2.76
CA ARG A 284 1.73 8.67 3.83
C ARG A 284 1.69 10.02 4.52
N PRO A 285 2.07 10.10 5.80
CA PRO A 285 2.19 11.37 6.50
C PRO A 285 3.20 12.30 5.82
N GLY A 286 3.08 13.57 6.08
CA GLY A 286 4.06 14.58 5.66
C GLY A 286 5.46 14.22 6.14
N ASN A 287 6.47 14.61 5.37
CA ASN A 287 7.87 14.22 5.61
C ASN A 287 8.38 14.63 7.00
N SER A 288 7.92 15.77 7.53
CA SER A 288 8.33 16.29 8.83
C SER A 288 7.60 15.67 10.02
N VAL A 289 6.50 14.94 9.77
CA VAL A 289 5.65 14.38 10.82
C VAL A 289 6.41 13.31 11.60
N GLU A 290 6.49 13.49 12.92
CA GLU A 290 7.03 12.48 13.82
C GLU A 290 6.06 11.31 13.96
N LEU A 291 6.55 10.10 13.75
CA LEU A 291 5.76 8.87 13.95
C LEU A 291 5.77 8.49 15.43
N ARG A 292 4.76 8.94 16.16
CA ARG A 292 4.51 8.68 17.59
C ARG A 292 3.02 8.46 17.86
N PRO A 293 2.66 7.79 18.95
CA PRO A 293 1.27 7.73 19.38
C PRO A 293 0.72 9.12 19.74
N LEU A 294 -0.52 9.38 19.33
CA LEU A 294 -1.20 10.66 19.59
C LEU A 294 -1.85 10.66 20.97
N THR A 295 -1.06 10.33 22.00
CA THR A 295 -1.51 10.16 23.39
C THR A 295 -1.93 11.46 24.07
N LYS A 296 -1.35 12.58 23.65
CA LYS A 296 -1.71 13.90 24.19
C LYS A 296 -3.05 14.39 23.62
N GLU A 297 -3.38 13.88 22.44
CA GLU A 297 -4.55 14.28 21.65
C GLU A 297 -5.78 13.41 21.95
N SER A 298 -5.60 12.16 22.48
CA SER A 298 -6.69 11.24 22.80
C SER A 298 -6.38 10.38 24.01
N SER A 299 -7.30 10.37 25.00
CA SER A 299 -7.24 9.50 26.17
C SER A 299 -7.37 8.00 25.78
N MET A 300 -8.18 7.70 24.76
CA MET A 300 -8.32 6.35 24.25
C MET A 300 -6.97 5.80 23.74
N ILE A 301 -6.22 6.63 23.02
CA ILE A 301 -4.87 6.26 22.52
C ILE A 301 -3.89 6.13 23.68
N ALA A 302 -3.94 7.02 24.67
CA ALA A 302 -3.09 6.94 25.85
C ALA A 302 -3.32 5.63 26.62
N GLU A 303 -4.58 5.25 26.83
CA GLU A 303 -4.93 3.98 27.47
C GLU A 303 -4.50 2.76 26.64
N ALA A 304 -4.60 2.82 25.31
CA ALA A 304 -4.16 1.74 24.44
C ALA A 304 -2.63 1.53 24.53
N VAL A 305 -1.85 2.62 24.52
CA VAL A 305 -0.40 2.56 24.70
C VAL A 305 -0.02 1.96 26.06
N GLU A 306 -0.74 2.31 27.14
CA GLU A 306 -0.48 1.73 28.46
C GLU A 306 -0.69 0.22 28.50
N ARG A 307 -1.61 -0.32 27.71
CA ARG A 307 -1.90 -1.76 27.59
C ARG A 307 -1.08 -2.47 26.54
N ALA A 308 -0.33 -1.73 25.71
CA ALA A 308 0.42 -2.33 24.61
C ALA A 308 1.55 -3.25 25.11
N PRO A 309 1.67 -4.47 24.58
CA PRO A 309 2.71 -5.43 25.02
C PRO A 309 4.13 -4.99 24.63
N SER A 310 4.28 -4.07 23.68
CA SER A 310 5.56 -3.57 23.18
C SER A 310 5.49 -2.06 22.95
N LYS A 311 5.38 -1.28 24.04
CA LYS A 311 5.30 0.19 24.00
C LYS A 311 6.43 0.83 23.18
N ASP A 312 7.65 0.35 23.33
CA ASP A 312 8.85 0.90 22.68
C ASP A 312 8.75 0.87 21.14
N LYS A 313 8.03 -0.10 20.57
CA LYS A 313 7.84 -0.18 19.12
C LYS A 313 6.93 0.94 18.57
N LEU A 314 6.07 1.50 19.41
CA LEU A 314 5.16 2.58 19.02
C LEU A 314 5.85 3.95 19.02
N PHE A 315 6.94 4.12 19.77
CA PHE A 315 7.74 5.34 19.80
C PHE A 315 8.95 5.19 18.86
N THR A 316 8.73 5.45 17.59
CA THR A 316 9.73 5.15 16.53
C THR A 316 10.98 6.03 16.62
N GLY A 317 10.87 7.23 17.21
CA GLY A 317 11.93 8.24 17.23
C GLY A 317 12.31 8.76 15.85
N SER A 318 11.44 8.57 14.85
CA SER A 318 11.71 8.88 13.45
C SER A 318 10.62 9.79 12.87
N THR A 319 11.01 10.63 11.91
CA THR A 319 10.05 11.29 11.03
C THR A 319 9.48 10.29 10.01
N ALA A 320 8.35 10.65 9.38
CA ALA A 320 7.78 9.83 8.30
C ALA A 320 8.78 9.67 7.14
N LYS A 321 9.54 10.72 6.81
CA LYS A 321 10.62 10.68 5.80
C LYS A 321 11.70 9.65 6.14
N ASP A 322 12.23 9.71 7.35
CA ASP A 322 13.33 8.83 7.76
C ASP A 322 12.88 7.37 7.86
N TRP A 323 11.67 7.14 8.40
CA TRP A 323 11.03 5.84 8.45
C TRP A 323 10.88 5.22 7.07
N PHE A 324 10.35 5.99 6.12
CA PHE A 324 10.15 5.56 4.75
C PHE A 324 11.47 5.29 4.03
N ALA A 325 12.41 6.25 4.05
CA ALA A 325 13.70 6.13 3.38
C ALA A 325 14.49 4.92 3.90
N ARG A 326 14.52 4.70 5.22
CA ARG A 326 15.15 3.52 5.82
C ARG A 326 14.59 2.22 5.25
N ARG A 327 13.26 2.09 5.16
CA ARG A 327 12.63 0.86 4.69
C ARG A 327 12.88 0.62 3.20
N ILE A 328 12.73 1.65 2.35
CA ILE A 328 13.01 1.55 0.92
C ILE A 328 14.47 1.18 0.66
N LYS A 329 15.43 1.88 1.30
CA LYS A 329 16.86 1.62 1.15
C LYS A 329 17.21 0.17 1.46
N ASN A 330 16.69 -0.36 2.56
CA ASN A 330 17.03 -1.69 3.04
C ASN A 330 16.24 -2.84 2.35
N GLN A 331 15.22 -2.53 1.55
CA GLN A 331 14.59 -3.51 0.66
C GLN A 331 15.47 -3.83 -0.56
N ARG A 332 16.33 -2.90 -0.96
CA ARG A 332 17.17 -3.03 -2.16
C ARG A 332 18.23 -4.10 -1.95
N ILE A 333 18.28 -5.08 -2.89
CA ILE A 333 19.25 -6.19 -2.81
C ILE A 333 20.70 -5.72 -2.78
N LYS A 334 21.02 -4.62 -3.47
CA LYS A 334 22.35 -4.02 -3.48
C LYS A 334 22.80 -3.48 -2.13
N ASN A 335 21.85 -3.08 -1.29
CA ASN A 335 22.14 -2.53 0.05
C ASN A 335 22.16 -3.62 1.12
N ARG A 336 21.91 -4.86 0.73
CA ARG A 336 21.78 -5.95 1.67
C ARG A 336 23.15 -6.48 2.09
N THR A 337 23.46 -6.36 3.37
CA THR A 337 24.75 -6.79 3.96
C THR A 337 24.60 -7.86 5.04
N GLY A 338 23.36 -8.19 5.43
CA GLY A 338 23.09 -9.21 6.44
C GLY A 338 21.72 -9.08 7.11
N PRO A 339 21.49 -9.82 8.21
CA PRO A 339 20.20 -9.81 8.94
C PRO A 339 19.76 -8.42 9.39
N GLU A 340 20.70 -7.54 9.74
CA GLU A 340 20.40 -6.19 10.21
C GLU A 340 19.72 -5.33 9.12
N THR A 341 20.19 -5.44 7.88
CA THR A 341 19.57 -4.73 6.76
C THR A 341 18.19 -5.31 6.44
N TRP A 342 18.00 -6.63 6.60
CA TRP A 342 16.68 -7.22 6.51
C TRP A 342 15.73 -6.67 7.57
N LYS A 343 16.14 -6.67 8.84
CA LYS A 343 15.36 -6.09 9.94
C LYS A 343 15.04 -4.61 9.68
N ALA A 344 16.01 -3.84 9.18
CA ALA A 344 15.81 -2.43 8.83
C ALA A 344 14.83 -2.19 7.68
N SER A 345 14.59 -3.17 6.79
CA SER A 345 13.57 -3.10 5.76
C SER A 345 12.15 -3.36 6.29
N ARG A 346 12.02 -3.86 7.53
CA ARG A 346 10.75 -4.28 8.14
C ARG A 346 10.13 -3.16 8.95
N GLY A 347 8.83 -3.32 9.25
CA GLY A 347 8.02 -2.38 10.03
C GLY A 347 7.55 -2.97 11.35
N MET A 348 6.25 -2.91 11.59
CA MET A 348 5.61 -3.33 12.85
C MET A 348 5.38 -4.86 12.93
N GLU A 349 5.60 -5.60 11.84
CA GLU A 349 5.23 -7.01 11.69
C GLU A 349 6.18 -8.02 12.35
N HIS A 350 7.19 -7.58 13.10
CA HIS A 350 8.11 -8.52 13.73
C HIS A 350 7.37 -9.49 14.64
N LYS A 351 7.24 -10.74 14.18
CA LYS A 351 7.00 -11.85 15.11
C LYS A 351 8.19 -11.89 16.06
N PRO A 352 7.98 -12.10 17.38
CA PRO A 352 9.09 -12.53 18.23
C PRO A 352 9.67 -13.77 17.56
N GLU A 353 10.99 -13.81 17.38
CA GLU A 353 11.66 -15.06 17.04
C GLU A 353 11.19 -16.09 18.07
N ALA A 354 10.70 -17.24 17.60
CA ALA A 354 10.45 -18.35 18.49
C ALA A 354 11.77 -18.64 19.21
N ALA A 355 11.77 -18.49 20.53
CA ALA A 355 12.92 -18.74 21.38
C ALA A 355 13.36 -20.18 21.29
#